data_39d753fde462827c9b0cb22af3dc01ab
#
_entry.id   39d753fde462827c9b0cb22af3dc01ab
#
_cell.length_a   1.000
_cell.length_b   1.000
_cell.length_c   1.000
_cell.angle_alpha   90.00
_cell.angle_beta   90.00
_cell.angle_gamma   90.00
#
_symmetry.space_group_name_H-M   'P 1'
#
loop_
_entity.id
_entity.type
_entity.pdbx_description
1 polymer ?
#
loop_
_entity_poly.entity_id
_entity_poly.type
_entity_poly.pdbx_seq_one_letter_code
_entity_poly.pdbx_strand_id
1 'polypeptide(L)'
;FLWWANPAVVVNDHYHSVFPPDVNAVFDHGKRDVSSFPIATGTYYKQDYSAGVDISKYKNIPVPTSYMAIQSKFDFVGGYEKDVKGGLLHVADHHVSPGKKQWTWGNGDFGRAWDRNLTDEDGPYIELMTGMYTDNQPDFTWLQPYEEKSWKQYFMPYAEVGYVKNATKDALLNMEVKEGKGKVILYTTGVNKDVHVFVKDNVNGGTLFDKVISISPAEPFQAEFAAEGLKDEDILVEIRNHEGRILVSYQADKPEIKPVPDPAKAAKD
;
A
#
# COMPACT_ATOMS: atom_id res chain seq x y z
N PHE A 1 11.51 11.43 19.92
CA PHE A 1 10.23 10.76 19.67
C PHE A 1 10.26 10.06 18.31
N LEU A 2 9.98 8.77 18.33
CA LEU A 2 9.80 7.91 17.15
C LEU A 2 8.66 6.94 17.48
N TRP A 3 7.68 6.83 16.61
CA TRP A 3 6.53 5.94 16.82
C TRP A 3 6.09 5.24 15.53
N TRP A 4 5.97 3.92 15.63
CA TRP A 4 5.45 3.04 14.58
C TRP A 4 4.51 2.02 15.22
N ALA A 5 3.23 2.05 14.90
CA ALA A 5 2.35 0.94 15.23
C ALA A 5 2.58 -0.18 14.23
N ASN A 6 2.80 -1.39 14.69
CA ASN A 6 3.18 -2.52 13.84
C ASN A 6 2.36 -3.78 14.13
N PRO A 7 1.14 -3.86 13.59
CA PRO A 7 0.39 -5.11 13.63
C PRO A 7 1.12 -6.21 12.88
N ALA A 8 1.15 -7.41 13.45
CA ALA A 8 1.59 -8.61 12.78
C ALA A 8 0.47 -9.13 11.88
N VAL A 9 0.80 -9.45 10.64
CA VAL A 9 -0.11 -10.03 9.65
C VAL A 9 0.45 -11.36 9.21
N VAL A 10 -0.31 -12.43 9.37
CA VAL A 10 0.07 -13.78 8.92
C VAL A 10 0.29 -13.77 7.40
N VAL A 11 1.31 -14.45 6.94
CA VAL A 11 1.68 -14.49 5.52
C VAL A 11 1.98 -15.91 5.04
N ASN A 12 1.91 -16.09 3.74
CA ASN A 12 2.27 -17.32 3.05
C ASN A 12 2.85 -17.01 1.65
N ASP A 13 3.09 -18.02 0.83
CA ASP A 13 3.66 -17.86 -0.53
C ASP A 13 2.75 -17.07 -1.49
N HIS A 14 1.47 -16.88 -1.17
CA HIS A 14 0.49 -16.12 -1.97
C HIS A 14 0.36 -14.67 -1.53
N TYR A 15 1.05 -14.28 -0.46
CA TYR A 15 1.01 -12.93 0.07
C TYR A 15 1.78 -11.93 -0.78
N HIS A 16 1.16 -10.77 -0.97
CA HIS A 16 1.76 -9.60 -1.60
C HIS A 16 1.62 -8.37 -0.71
N SER A 17 2.71 -7.66 -0.54
CA SER A 17 2.68 -6.32 0.06
C SER A 17 1.99 -5.33 -0.89
N VAL A 18 1.16 -4.47 -0.34
CA VAL A 18 0.43 -3.44 -1.08
C VAL A 18 0.92 -2.08 -0.60
N PHE A 19 1.88 -1.53 -1.32
CA PHE A 19 2.30 -0.14 -1.16
C PHE A 19 1.51 0.75 -2.12
N PRO A 20 1.37 2.05 -1.81
CA PRO A 20 0.76 2.99 -2.74
C PRO A 20 1.43 2.99 -4.12
N PRO A 21 0.68 3.27 -5.18
CA PRO A 21 1.19 3.19 -6.56
C PRO A 21 2.27 4.21 -6.90
N ASP A 22 2.46 5.25 -6.09
CA ASP A 22 3.53 6.25 -6.24
C ASP A 22 4.86 5.82 -5.60
N VAL A 23 4.89 4.70 -4.87
CA VAL A 23 6.11 4.17 -4.25
C VAL A 23 6.93 3.43 -5.31
N ASN A 24 8.06 4.00 -5.70
CA ASN A 24 8.97 3.42 -6.69
C ASN A 24 10.29 2.91 -6.09
N ALA A 25 10.55 3.20 -4.83
CA ALA A 25 11.76 2.78 -4.13
C ALA A 25 11.55 2.65 -2.62
N VAL A 26 12.37 1.83 -1.99
CA VAL A 26 12.34 1.55 -0.55
C VAL A 26 13.73 1.59 0.04
N PHE A 27 13.81 2.00 1.32
CA PHE A 27 15.02 1.96 2.15
C PHE A 27 14.96 0.85 3.19
N ASP A 28 16.15 0.44 3.65
CA ASP A 28 16.32 -0.26 4.92
C ASP A 28 16.23 0.69 6.13
N HIS A 29 16.24 0.12 7.35
CA HIS A 29 16.20 0.87 8.60
C HIS A 29 17.28 1.95 8.77
N GLY A 30 18.43 1.75 8.19
CA GLY A 30 19.56 2.68 8.31
C GLY A 30 19.70 3.60 7.11
N LYS A 31 18.79 3.54 6.14
CA LYS A 31 18.90 4.20 4.84
C LYS A 31 20.21 3.87 4.10
N ARG A 32 20.82 2.72 4.41
CA ARG A 32 22.12 2.29 3.84
C ARG A 32 21.93 1.53 2.54
N ASP A 33 20.86 0.74 2.45
CA ASP A 33 20.49 0.03 1.25
C ASP A 33 19.22 0.64 0.67
N VAL A 34 19.18 0.76 -0.64
CA VAL A 34 18.05 1.27 -1.41
C VAL A 34 17.73 0.28 -2.51
N SER A 35 16.47 0.05 -2.77
CA SER A 35 16.01 -0.76 -3.90
C SER A 35 14.86 -0.08 -4.62
N SER A 36 14.80 -0.30 -5.93
CA SER A 36 13.55 -0.08 -6.67
C SER A 36 12.45 -0.99 -6.14
N PHE A 37 11.21 -0.58 -6.25
CA PHE A 37 10.03 -1.31 -5.77
C PHE A 37 8.89 -1.20 -6.79
N PRO A 38 8.09 -2.26 -7.04
CA PRO A 38 8.16 -3.60 -6.43
C PRO A 38 9.25 -4.52 -7.00
N ILE A 39 9.82 -4.19 -8.14
CA ILE A 39 10.88 -4.99 -8.77
C ILE A 39 12.23 -4.49 -8.29
N ALA A 40 12.88 -5.29 -7.42
CA ALA A 40 14.24 -5.02 -6.98
C ALA A 40 15.24 -5.38 -8.06
N THR A 41 16.30 -4.58 -8.17
CA THR A 41 17.46 -4.81 -9.02
C THR A 41 18.73 -4.50 -8.24
N GLY A 42 19.83 -5.22 -8.52
CA GLY A 42 21.07 -5.05 -7.78
C GLY A 42 21.05 -5.71 -6.40
N THR A 43 21.79 -5.18 -5.45
CA THR A 43 21.94 -5.78 -4.11
C THR A 43 21.11 -5.01 -3.08
N TYR A 44 20.33 -5.76 -2.27
CA TYR A 44 19.59 -5.22 -1.14
C TYR A 44 19.62 -6.22 0.02
N TYR A 45 19.97 -5.78 1.23
CA TYR A 45 20.19 -6.65 2.39
C TYR A 45 21.11 -7.84 2.08
N LYS A 46 22.21 -7.60 1.34
CA LYS A 46 23.19 -8.59 0.88
C LYS A 46 22.61 -9.67 -0.04
N GLN A 47 21.37 -9.53 -0.51
CA GLN A 47 20.77 -10.41 -1.51
C GLN A 47 20.99 -9.81 -2.90
N ASP A 48 21.34 -10.66 -3.86
CA ASP A 48 21.46 -10.28 -5.26
C ASP A 48 20.11 -10.41 -5.96
N TYR A 49 19.55 -9.28 -6.36
CA TYR A 49 18.32 -9.16 -7.13
C TYR A 49 18.56 -8.69 -8.56
N SER A 50 19.79 -8.80 -9.08
CA SER A 50 20.18 -8.27 -10.41
C SER A 50 19.34 -8.83 -11.56
N ALA A 51 18.74 -9.99 -11.40
CA ALA A 51 17.83 -10.58 -12.38
C ALA A 51 16.45 -9.89 -12.46
N GLY A 52 16.15 -8.96 -11.57
CA GLY A 52 14.84 -8.35 -11.44
C GLY A 52 13.86 -9.25 -10.67
N VAL A 53 13.67 -8.99 -9.37
CA VAL A 53 12.84 -9.82 -8.49
C VAL A 53 11.73 -8.97 -7.87
N ASP A 54 10.51 -9.46 -7.96
CA ASP A 54 9.35 -8.82 -7.32
C ASP A 54 9.36 -9.06 -5.81
N ILE A 55 9.91 -8.09 -5.06
CA ILE A 55 10.04 -8.11 -3.60
C ILE A 55 8.76 -7.71 -2.85
N SER A 56 7.67 -7.40 -3.55
CA SER A 56 6.36 -7.31 -2.93
C SER A 56 5.81 -8.68 -2.53
N LYS A 57 6.34 -9.76 -3.11
CA LYS A 57 5.93 -11.14 -2.81
C LYS A 57 6.74 -11.69 -1.65
N TYR A 58 6.06 -12.09 -0.57
CA TYR A 58 6.72 -12.69 0.61
C TYR A 58 7.67 -13.82 0.25
N LYS A 59 7.27 -14.72 -0.65
CA LYS A 59 8.11 -15.86 -1.10
C LYS A 59 9.45 -15.48 -1.71
N ASN A 60 9.63 -14.22 -2.10
CA ASN A 60 10.87 -13.72 -2.70
C ASN A 60 11.77 -12.99 -1.70
N ILE A 61 11.43 -13.02 -0.41
CA ILE A 61 12.17 -12.34 0.67
C ILE A 61 12.86 -13.38 1.56
N PRO A 62 14.11 -13.79 1.26
CA PRO A 62 14.74 -14.91 1.95
C PRO A 62 15.36 -14.56 3.32
N VAL A 63 15.53 -13.27 3.63
CA VAL A 63 16.24 -12.80 4.83
C VAL A 63 15.43 -11.77 5.61
N PRO A 64 15.73 -11.55 6.89
CA PRO A 64 15.12 -10.46 7.65
C PRO A 64 15.30 -9.13 6.92
N THR A 65 14.20 -8.48 6.59
CA THR A 65 14.24 -7.30 5.71
C THR A 65 13.17 -6.30 6.07
N SER A 66 13.51 -5.03 6.03
CA SER A 66 12.54 -3.93 6.05
C SER A 66 12.47 -3.22 4.70
N TYR A 67 11.28 -2.78 4.36
CA TYR A 67 11.01 -1.92 3.23
C TYR A 67 10.31 -0.66 3.75
N MET A 68 10.99 0.47 3.67
CA MET A 68 10.44 1.77 4.03
C MET A 68 10.24 2.58 2.77
N ALA A 69 9.02 2.94 2.45
CA ALA A 69 8.71 3.79 1.30
C ALA A 69 9.45 5.13 1.41
N ILE A 70 10.04 5.57 0.30
CA ILE A 70 10.81 6.81 0.29
C ILE A 70 9.90 8.01 0.39
N GLN A 71 8.81 8.00 -0.33
CA GLN A 71 7.77 9.03 -0.27
C GLN A 71 6.46 8.47 -0.81
N SER A 72 5.34 8.96 -0.28
CA SER A 72 4.01 8.69 -0.83
C SER A 72 3.04 9.78 -0.43
N LYS A 73 2.18 10.18 -1.35
CA LYS A 73 1.05 11.10 -1.12
C LYS A 73 -0.25 10.39 -0.71
N PHE A 74 -0.21 9.08 -0.55
CA PHE A 74 -1.34 8.28 -0.16
C PHE A 74 -1.31 7.93 1.32
N ASP A 75 -2.45 7.58 1.87
CA ASP A 75 -2.68 7.39 3.30
C ASP A 75 -2.57 5.93 3.77
N PHE A 76 -2.09 4.99 2.94
CA PHE A 76 -2.15 3.57 3.27
C PHE A 76 -0.86 2.80 2.99
N VAL A 77 -0.73 1.67 3.66
CA VAL A 77 0.16 0.54 3.33
C VAL A 77 -0.55 -0.73 3.75
N GLY A 78 -0.29 -1.85 3.08
CA GLY A 78 -0.97 -3.07 3.44
C GLY A 78 -0.43 -4.32 2.77
N GLY A 79 -1.26 -5.33 2.76
CA GLY A 79 -0.98 -6.58 2.10
C GLY A 79 -2.24 -7.33 1.70
N TYR A 80 -2.07 -8.28 0.79
CA TYR A 80 -3.14 -9.06 0.21
C TYR A 80 -2.73 -10.52 0.01
N GLU A 81 -3.55 -11.42 0.52
CA GLU A 81 -3.46 -12.86 0.32
C GLU A 81 -4.34 -13.27 -0.87
N LYS A 82 -3.72 -13.76 -1.93
CA LYS A 82 -4.45 -14.10 -3.17
C LYS A 82 -5.35 -15.31 -3.06
N ASP A 83 -4.95 -16.30 -2.29
CA ASP A 83 -5.66 -17.56 -2.14
C ASP A 83 -6.97 -17.41 -1.36
N VAL A 84 -6.99 -16.56 -0.33
CA VAL A 84 -8.20 -16.25 0.45
C VAL A 84 -8.89 -14.96 -0.02
N LYS A 85 -8.30 -14.24 -1.01
CA LYS A 85 -8.80 -12.97 -1.53
C LYS A 85 -9.07 -11.92 -0.45
N GLY A 86 -8.23 -11.90 0.57
CA GLY A 86 -8.35 -11.01 1.71
C GLY A 86 -7.06 -10.25 1.99
N GLY A 87 -7.16 -9.15 2.70
CA GLY A 87 -6.01 -8.34 3.05
C GLY A 87 -6.24 -7.46 4.25
N LEU A 88 -5.18 -6.81 4.68
CA LEU A 88 -5.22 -5.78 5.71
C LEU A 88 -4.54 -4.52 5.19
N LEU A 89 -5.19 -3.36 5.38
CA LEU A 89 -4.59 -2.05 5.22
C LEU A 89 -4.36 -1.39 6.57
N HIS A 90 -3.27 -0.66 6.66
CA HIS A 90 -3.00 0.31 7.70
C HIS A 90 -3.15 1.70 7.08
N VAL A 91 -4.13 2.47 7.53
CA VAL A 91 -4.49 3.78 6.96
C VAL A 91 -4.24 4.88 7.99
N ALA A 92 -3.50 5.90 7.59
CA ALA A 92 -3.22 7.09 8.39
C ALA A 92 -2.91 8.28 7.49
N ASP A 93 -3.33 9.47 7.88
CA ASP A 93 -3.05 10.71 7.15
C ASP A 93 -1.54 10.90 6.94
N HIS A 94 -1.09 10.91 5.69
CA HIS A 94 0.33 10.99 5.33
C HIS A 94 1.00 12.32 5.73
N HIS A 95 0.22 13.39 5.98
CA HIS A 95 0.77 14.66 6.50
C HIS A 95 1.20 14.56 7.96
N VAL A 96 0.65 13.62 8.70
CA VAL A 96 0.97 13.36 10.11
C VAL A 96 1.77 12.08 10.27
N SER A 97 1.46 11.08 9.45
CA SER A 97 2.07 9.75 9.44
C SER A 97 2.63 9.42 8.05
N PRO A 98 3.71 10.10 7.60
CA PRO A 98 4.25 9.94 6.26
C PRO A 98 4.93 8.59 6.06
N GLY A 99 5.51 8.01 7.10
CA GLY A 99 6.24 6.76 7.02
C GLY A 99 5.34 5.56 6.70
N LYS A 100 5.76 4.75 5.73
CA LYS A 100 5.12 3.48 5.36
C LYS A 100 6.17 2.41 5.31
N LYS A 101 5.99 1.37 6.12
CA LYS A 101 7.00 0.35 6.32
C LYS A 101 6.40 -1.03 6.40
N GLN A 102 7.14 -1.99 5.87
CA GLN A 102 6.99 -3.41 6.10
C GLN A 102 8.25 -3.97 6.72
N TRP A 103 8.08 -4.91 7.65
CA TRP A 103 9.15 -5.74 8.18
C TRP A 103 8.76 -7.21 8.08
N THR A 104 9.74 -8.07 7.81
CA THR A 104 9.57 -9.53 7.87
C THR A 104 10.88 -10.20 8.30
N TRP A 105 10.79 -11.35 8.93
CA TRP A 105 11.95 -12.25 9.19
C TRP A 105 12.43 -12.94 7.91
N GLY A 106 11.64 -12.89 6.84
CA GLY A 106 11.92 -13.58 5.60
C GLY A 106 11.52 -15.06 5.63
N ASN A 107 11.51 -15.67 4.45
CA ASN A 107 11.04 -17.05 4.25
C ASN A 107 12.17 -18.12 4.24
N GLY A 108 13.42 -17.71 4.46
CA GLY A 108 14.55 -18.62 4.60
C GLY A 108 14.61 -19.30 5.97
N ASP A 109 15.58 -20.19 6.16
CA ASP A 109 15.69 -21.01 7.36
C ASP A 109 15.82 -20.19 8.65
N PHE A 110 16.54 -19.07 8.60
CA PHE A 110 16.68 -18.17 9.74
C PHE A 110 15.32 -17.56 10.14
N GLY A 111 14.57 -17.03 9.16
CA GLY A 111 13.25 -16.46 9.41
C GLY A 111 12.28 -17.49 9.96
N ARG A 112 12.24 -18.68 9.38
CA ARG A 112 11.40 -19.80 9.86
C ARG A 112 11.75 -20.25 11.27
N ALA A 113 13.03 -20.17 11.66
CA ALA A 113 13.44 -20.47 13.02
C ALA A 113 12.88 -19.42 14.00
N TRP A 114 12.92 -18.14 13.63
CA TRP A 114 12.35 -17.08 14.45
C TRP A 114 10.82 -17.14 14.51
N ASP A 115 10.15 -17.44 13.40
CA ASP A 115 8.69 -17.61 13.38
C ASP A 115 8.24 -18.66 14.42
N ARG A 116 8.88 -19.82 14.45
CA ARG A 116 8.59 -20.86 15.45
C ARG A 116 8.78 -20.42 16.91
N ASN A 117 9.70 -19.48 17.15
CA ASN A 117 9.96 -18.96 18.49
C ASN A 117 9.01 -17.82 18.90
N LEU A 118 8.46 -17.09 17.94
CA LEU A 118 7.68 -15.87 18.20
C LEU A 118 6.18 -16.06 18.04
N THR A 119 5.76 -16.99 17.18
CA THR A 119 4.35 -17.16 16.79
C THR A 119 3.80 -18.56 17.09
N ASP A 120 4.60 -19.42 17.75
CA ASP A 120 4.25 -20.81 18.03
C ASP A 120 3.81 -21.55 16.74
N GLU A 121 2.54 -21.86 16.59
CA GLU A 121 1.97 -22.56 15.44
C GLU A 121 1.31 -21.62 14.41
N ASP A 122 1.26 -20.30 14.67
CA ASP A 122 0.59 -19.33 13.78
C ASP A 122 1.38 -19.04 12.49
N GLY A 123 2.64 -19.47 12.41
CA GLY A 123 3.49 -19.39 11.22
C GLY A 123 4.11 -18.00 10.99
N PRO A 124 4.62 -17.75 9.78
CA PRO A 124 5.32 -16.51 9.46
C PRO A 124 4.39 -15.31 9.40
N TYR A 125 4.94 -14.14 9.69
CA TYR A 125 4.21 -12.89 9.67
C TYR A 125 5.01 -11.73 9.05
N ILE A 126 4.28 -10.71 8.67
CA ILE A 126 4.80 -9.39 8.28
C ILE A 126 4.26 -8.35 9.26
N GLU A 127 5.08 -7.37 9.60
CA GLU A 127 4.66 -6.17 10.30
C GLU A 127 4.36 -5.07 9.28
N LEU A 128 3.16 -4.47 9.35
CA LEU A 128 2.74 -3.36 8.52
C LEU A 128 2.65 -2.09 9.36
N MET A 129 3.37 -1.04 8.98
CA MET A 129 3.54 0.13 9.82
C MET A 129 3.34 1.44 9.06
N THR A 130 2.75 2.42 9.75
CA THR A 130 2.88 3.84 9.39
C THR A 130 3.62 4.57 10.50
N GLY A 131 4.56 5.44 10.15
CA GLY A 131 5.42 6.18 11.09
C GLY A 131 4.97 7.62 11.26
N MET A 132 4.98 8.08 12.52
CA MET A 132 4.52 9.42 12.90
C MET A 132 5.62 10.46 12.74
N TYR A 133 5.30 11.57 12.05
CA TYR A 133 6.11 12.76 11.90
C TYR A 133 7.49 12.56 11.23
N THR A 134 7.79 11.37 10.79
CA THR A 134 8.98 11.03 10.01
C THR A 134 8.61 10.02 8.92
N ASP A 135 9.27 10.09 7.79
CA ASP A 135 9.05 9.17 6.66
C ASP A 135 9.89 7.90 6.75
N ASN A 136 10.98 7.91 7.56
CA ASN A 136 11.84 6.74 7.70
C ASN A 136 12.64 6.76 9.02
N GLN A 137 13.00 5.58 9.51
CA GLN A 137 14.00 5.42 10.56
C GLN A 137 15.43 5.64 9.95
N PRO A 138 16.42 6.12 10.71
CA PRO A 138 16.38 6.45 12.15
C PRO A 138 15.87 7.85 12.48
N ASP A 139 15.30 8.57 11.53
CA ASP A 139 14.81 9.93 11.77
C ASP A 139 13.74 9.95 12.87
N PHE A 140 13.67 11.03 13.58
CA PHE A 140 12.73 11.24 14.68
C PHE A 140 12.29 12.71 14.76
N THR A 141 11.24 12.97 15.53
CA THR A 141 10.80 14.34 15.86
C THR A 141 10.91 14.60 17.35
N TRP A 142 11.09 15.86 17.71
CA TRP A 142 11.10 16.28 19.10
C TRP A 142 9.69 16.43 19.64
N LEU A 143 9.51 16.09 20.91
CA LEU A 143 8.35 16.43 21.71
C LEU A 143 8.86 17.36 22.82
N GLN A 144 8.46 18.61 22.76
CA GLN A 144 8.90 19.61 23.73
C GLN A 144 8.18 19.44 25.07
N PRO A 145 8.73 19.97 26.18
CA PRO A 145 8.00 20.01 27.46
C PRO A 145 6.62 20.66 27.28
N TYR A 146 5.60 20.00 27.79
CA TYR A 146 4.17 20.41 27.70
C TYR A 146 3.58 20.37 26.28
N GLU A 147 4.31 19.88 25.28
CA GLU A 147 3.77 19.63 23.94
C GLU A 147 2.99 18.31 23.93
N GLU A 148 1.81 18.33 23.33
CA GLU A 148 0.99 17.16 23.05
C GLU A 148 0.88 16.93 21.55
N LYS A 149 0.99 15.69 21.13
CA LYS A 149 0.74 15.26 19.74
C LYS A 149 -0.32 14.17 19.73
N SER A 150 -1.31 14.32 18.86
CA SER A 150 -2.38 13.33 18.68
C SER A 150 -2.53 12.97 17.20
N TRP A 151 -2.87 11.71 16.94
CA TRP A 151 -3.10 11.20 15.58
C TRP A 151 -4.07 10.03 15.60
N LYS A 152 -4.52 9.61 14.43
CA LYS A 152 -5.39 8.45 14.24
C LYS A 152 -4.80 7.51 13.21
N GLN A 153 -4.87 6.21 13.49
CA GLN A 153 -4.50 5.13 12.58
C GLN A 153 -5.67 4.14 12.53
N TYR A 154 -5.89 3.56 11.37
CA TYR A 154 -6.97 2.60 11.14
C TYR A 154 -6.37 1.31 10.59
N PHE A 155 -6.80 0.18 11.14
CA PHE A 155 -6.49 -1.16 10.64
C PHE A 155 -7.75 -1.69 9.98
N MET A 156 -7.68 -1.94 8.68
CA MET A 156 -8.85 -2.19 7.84
C MET A 156 -8.71 -3.52 7.12
N PRO A 157 -9.31 -4.61 7.64
CA PRO A 157 -9.44 -5.82 6.86
C PRO A 157 -10.34 -5.57 5.65
N TYR A 158 -10.02 -6.18 4.51
CA TYR A 158 -10.78 -6.05 3.27
C TYR A 158 -10.77 -7.35 2.46
N ALA A 159 -11.71 -7.48 1.53
CA ALA A 159 -11.82 -8.64 0.66
C ALA A 159 -12.06 -8.24 -0.80
N GLU A 160 -11.68 -9.13 -1.72
CA GLU A 160 -11.97 -9.13 -3.16
C GLU A 160 -11.35 -8.00 -4.00
N VAL A 161 -10.80 -6.93 -3.40
CA VAL A 161 -10.27 -5.76 -4.14
C VAL A 161 -8.90 -6.02 -4.78
N GLY A 162 -8.14 -6.96 -4.24
CA GLY A 162 -6.79 -7.23 -4.73
C GLY A 162 -5.80 -6.11 -4.38
N TYR A 163 -5.07 -5.61 -5.38
CA TYR A 163 -4.08 -4.55 -5.19
C TYR A 163 -4.75 -3.18 -5.14
N VAL A 164 -4.91 -2.67 -3.94
CA VAL A 164 -5.53 -1.36 -3.70
C VAL A 164 -4.72 -0.25 -4.34
N LYS A 165 -5.39 0.63 -5.05
CA LYS A 165 -4.80 1.83 -5.69
C LYS A 165 -4.94 3.08 -4.83
N ASN A 166 -6.03 3.19 -4.08
CA ASN A 166 -6.21 4.21 -3.05
C ASN A 166 -7.16 3.73 -1.96
N ALA A 167 -6.94 4.22 -0.74
CA ALA A 167 -7.75 3.91 0.42
C ALA A 167 -7.89 5.12 1.35
N THR A 168 -9.07 5.23 1.95
CA THR A 168 -9.37 6.09 3.09
C THR A 168 -9.92 5.23 4.23
N LYS A 169 -10.24 5.82 5.36
CA LYS A 169 -10.92 5.09 6.45
C LYS A 169 -12.32 4.59 6.08
N ASP A 170 -12.94 5.13 5.03
CA ASP A 170 -14.32 4.84 4.64
C ASP A 170 -14.43 3.85 3.48
N ALA A 171 -13.46 3.88 2.56
CA ALA A 171 -13.49 3.07 1.34
C ALA A 171 -12.11 2.83 0.76
N LEU A 172 -12.00 1.81 -0.06
CA LEU A 172 -10.80 1.49 -0.84
C LEU A 172 -11.20 0.98 -2.22
N LEU A 173 -10.34 1.24 -3.20
CA LEU A 173 -10.60 0.86 -4.57
C LEU A 173 -9.35 0.31 -5.28
N ASN A 174 -9.62 -0.53 -6.27
CA ASN A 174 -8.68 -0.89 -7.32
C ASN A 174 -9.27 -0.49 -8.68
N MET A 175 -8.42 -0.07 -9.60
CA MET A 175 -8.77 0.25 -10.98
C MET A 175 -7.62 -0.19 -11.89
N GLU A 176 -7.96 -0.89 -12.97
CA GLU A 176 -7.01 -1.36 -13.97
C GLU A 176 -7.61 -1.22 -15.36
N VAL A 177 -6.77 -0.85 -16.33
CA VAL A 177 -7.10 -0.93 -17.76
C VAL A 177 -6.27 -2.02 -18.41
N LYS A 178 -6.93 -2.95 -19.09
CA LYS A 178 -6.28 -4.06 -19.75
C LYS A 178 -7.00 -4.40 -21.05
N GLU A 179 -6.25 -4.41 -22.16
CA GLU A 179 -6.79 -4.81 -23.48
C GLU A 179 -8.06 -4.04 -23.89
N GLY A 180 -8.08 -2.72 -23.64
CA GLY A 180 -9.21 -1.86 -23.98
C GLY A 180 -10.42 -1.96 -23.06
N LYS A 181 -10.30 -2.70 -21.94
CA LYS A 181 -11.31 -2.80 -20.90
C LYS A 181 -10.80 -2.21 -19.59
N GLY A 182 -11.60 -1.39 -18.97
CA GLY A 182 -11.38 -0.92 -17.61
C GLY A 182 -12.17 -1.76 -16.62
N LYS A 183 -11.60 -1.98 -15.45
CA LYS A 183 -12.26 -2.63 -14.32
C LYS A 183 -12.08 -1.80 -13.07
N VAL A 184 -13.18 -1.55 -12.35
CA VAL A 184 -13.15 -0.94 -11.02
C VAL A 184 -13.68 -1.93 -9.99
N ILE A 185 -13.01 -2.03 -8.85
CA ILE A 185 -13.43 -2.82 -7.69
C ILE A 185 -13.42 -1.91 -6.49
N LEU A 186 -14.50 -1.93 -5.72
CA LEU A 186 -14.73 -1.06 -4.58
C LEU A 186 -15.11 -1.87 -3.35
N TYR A 187 -14.57 -1.48 -2.20
CA TYR A 187 -14.93 -1.98 -0.89
C TYR A 187 -15.17 -0.80 0.05
N THR A 188 -16.14 -0.92 0.95
CA THR A 188 -16.42 0.08 2.00
C THR A 188 -16.36 -0.54 3.37
N THR A 189 -15.93 0.22 4.37
CA THR A 189 -15.80 -0.25 5.75
C THR A 189 -17.12 -0.28 6.51
N GLY A 190 -18.19 0.23 5.92
CA GLY A 190 -19.54 0.22 6.47
C GLY A 190 -20.59 0.04 5.39
N VAL A 191 -21.83 -0.14 5.80
CA VAL A 191 -22.98 -0.21 4.89
C VAL A 191 -23.28 1.19 4.36
N ASN A 192 -23.25 1.35 3.06
CA ASN A 192 -23.54 2.62 2.38
C ASN A 192 -24.64 2.41 1.32
N LYS A 193 -25.63 3.25 1.34
CA LYS A 193 -26.69 3.34 0.32
C LYS A 193 -26.45 4.55 -0.57
N ASP A 194 -26.94 4.44 -1.80
CA ASP A 194 -26.89 5.53 -2.78
C ASP A 194 -25.46 6.08 -2.99
N VAL A 195 -24.49 5.16 -3.09
CA VAL A 195 -23.11 5.48 -3.42
C VAL A 195 -23.00 5.68 -4.92
N HIS A 196 -22.51 6.82 -5.33
CA HIS A 196 -22.25 7.15 -6.72
C HIS A 196 -20.84 6.70 -7.12
N VAL A 197 -20.77 5.76 -8.06
CA VAL A 197 -19.54 5.28 -8.69
C VAL A 197 -19.42 5.96 -10.04
N PHE A 198 -18.44 6.84 -10.17
CA PHE A 198 -18.21 7.63 -11.38
C PHE A 198 -16.81 7.37 -11.93
N VAL A 199 -16.73 7.02 -13.21
CA VAL A 199 -15.48 6.81 -13.94
C VAL A 199 -15.46 7.71 -15.17
N LYS A 200 -14.42 8.51 -15.29
CA LYS A 200 -14.27 9.53 -16.31
C LYS A 200 -13.00 9.34 -17.12
N ASP A 201 -13.10 9.53 -18.44
CA ASP A 201 -11.96 9.78 -19.33
C ASP A 201 -11.47 11.22 -19.14
N ASN A 202 -10.30 11.37 -18.53
CA ASN A 202 -9.71 12.68 -18.28
C ASN A 202 -9.00 13.28 -19.51
N VAL A 203 -8.82 12.51 -20.57
CA VAL A 203 -8.22 13.00 -21.82
C VAL A 203 -9.28 13.65 -22.70
N ASN A 204 -10.39 12.94 -22.93
CA ASN A 204 -11.46 13.38 -23.86
C ASN A 204 -12.68 13.96 -23.12
N GLY A 205 -12.74 13.84 -21.80
CA GLY A 205 -13.83 14.39 -20.98
C GLY A 205 -15.11 13.55 -20.94
N GLY A 206 -15.06 12.34 -21.50
CA GLY A 206 -16.21 11.43 -21.54
C GLY A 206 -16.49 10.69 -20.23
N THR A 207 -17.76 10.32 -20.00
CA THR A 207 -18.14 9.41 -18.92
C THR A 207 -17.98 7.97 -19.40
N LEU A 208 -17.18 7.17 -18.70
CA LEU A 208 -16.94 5.76 -19.01
C LEU A 208 -17.89 4.85 -18.24
N PHE A 209 -18.19 5.22 -16.99
CA PHE A 209 -19.12 4.50 -16.13
C PHE A 209 -19.76 5.47 -15.13
N ASP A 210 -21.04 5.29 -14.91
CA ASP A 210 -21.83 6.10 -13.97
C ASP A 210 -22.96 5.25 -13.40
N LYS A 211 -22.93 5.01 -12.10
CA LYS A 211 -23.95 4.19 -11.43
C LYS A 211 -24.09 4.54 -9.95
N VAL A 212 -25.32 4.56 -9.47
CA VAL A 212 -25.64 4.59 -8.05
C VAL A 212 -25.86 3.16 -7.55
N ILE A 213 -25.22 2.80 -6.44
CA ILE A 213 -25.22 1.45 -5.87
C ILE A 213 -25.45 1.47 -4.36
N SER A 214 -25.84 0.32 -3.81
CA SER A 214 -25.67 0.02 -2.39
C SER A 214 -24.48 -0.92 -2.24
N ILE A 215 -23.68 -0.72 -1.22
CA ILE A 215 -22.44 -1.49 -0.97
C ILE A 215 -22.25 -1.70 0.53
N SER A 216 -21.65 -2.83 0.88
CA SER A 216 -21.30 -3.17 2.26
C SER A 216 -19.99 -3.96 2.32
N PRO A 217 -19.38 -4.13 3.50
CA PRO A 217 -18.22 -5.00 3.66
C PRO A 217 -18.45 -6.45 3.22
N ALA A 218 -19.69 -6.95 3.33
CA ALA A 218 -20.06 -8.29 2.91
C ALA A 218 -20.27 -8.43 1.40
N GLU A 219 -20.51 -7.32 0.70
CA GLU A 219 -20.83 -7.29 -0.74
C GLU A 219 -20.00 -6.21 -1.43
N PRO A 220 -18.70 -6.45 -1.71
CA PRO A 220 -17.88 -5.57 -2.52
C PRO A 220 -18.46 -5.39 -3.92
N PHE A 221 -18.27 -4.22 -4.49
CA PHE A 221 -18.76 -3.89 -5.82
C PHE A 221 -17.66 -4.02 -6.86
N GLN A 222 -18.00 -4.56 -8.04
CA GLN A 222 -17.14 -4.52 -9.20
C GLN A 222 -17.92 -4.23 -10.48
N ALA A 223 -17.28 -3.52 -11.41
CA ALA A 223 -17.81 -3.24 -12.73
C ALA A 223 -16.70 -3.20 -13.78
N GLU A 224 -17.08 -3.52 -15.00
CA GLU A 224 -16.24 -3.35 -16.19
C GLU A 224 -16.82 -2.22 -17.05
N PHE A 225 -15.96 -1.52 -17.78
CA PHE A 225 -16.33 -0.46 -18.72
C PHE A 225 -15.39 -0.48 -19.93
N ALA A 226 -15.86 0.09 -21.05
CA ALA A 226 -15.03 0.23 -22.25
C ALA A 226 -13.95 1.30 -22.00
N ALA A 227 -12.69 0.98 -22.32
CA ALA A 227 -11.53 1.87 -22.17
C ALA A 227 -10.58 1.76 -23.37
N GLU A 228 -11.14 1.62 -24.59
CA GLU A 228 -10.35 1.48 -25.80
C GLU A 228 -9.43 2.68 -26.01
N GLY A 229 -8.13 2.41 -26.21
CA GLY A 229 -7.11 3.44 -26.40
C GLY A 229 -6.71 4.21 -25.15
N LEU A 230 -7.33 3.94 -24.00
CA LEU A 230 -7.00 4.57 -22.71
C LEU A 230 -6.05 3.69 -21.90
N LYS A 231 -5.33 4.35 -21.00
CA LYS A 231 -4.45 3.75 -19.99
C LYS A 231 -4.93 4.14 -18.59
N ASP A 232 -4.34 3.54 -17.55
CA ASP A 232 -4.68 3.83 -16.15
C ASP A 232 -4.60 5.34 -15.83
N GLU A 233 -3.57 6.03 -16.31
CA GLU A 233 -3.35 7.47 -16.09
C GLU A 233 -4.38 8.40 -16.75
N ASP A 234 -5.12 7.88 -17.72
CA ASP A 234 -6.15 8.64 -18.43
C ASP A 234 -7.50 8.64 -17.73
N ILE A 235 -7.63 7.84 -16.66
CA ILE A 235 -8.92 7.57 -16.00
C ILE A 235 -8.95 8.13 -14.59
N LEU A 236 -10.01 8.89 -14.30
CA LEU A 236 -10.37 9.30 -12.94
C LEU A 236 -11.53 8.44 -12.44
N VAL A 237 -11.37 7.88 -11.24
CA VAL A 237 -12.44 7.21 -10.50
C VAL A 237 -12.79 8.06 -9.28
N GLU A 238 -14.05 8.38 -9.10
CA GLU A 238 -14.58 9.05 -7.91
C GLU A 238 -15.75 8.25 -7.31
N ILE A 239 -15.66 8.02 -6.02
CA ILE A 239 -16.71 7.33 -5.26
C ILE A 239 -17.28 8.32 -4.24
N ARG A 240 -18.54 8.60 -4.34
CA ARG A 240 -19.24 9.60 -3.52
C ARG A 240 -20.39 8.98 -2.75
N ASN A 241 -20.60 9.42 -1.51
CA ASN A 241 -21.80 9.07 -0.76
C ASN A 241 -23.03 9.87 -1.25
N HIS A 242 -24.21 9.58 -0.70
CA HIS A 242 -25.48 10.25 -1.03
C HIS A 242 -25.48 11.77 -0.78
N GLU A 243 -24.57 12.28 0.06
CA GLU A 243 -24.39 13.72 0.32
C GLU A 243 -23.41 14.37 -0.66
N GLY A 244 -22.83 13.61 -1.60
CA GLY A 244 -21.83 14.07 -2.56
C GLY A 244 -20.40 14.14 -2.02
N ARG A 245 -20.15 13.70 -0.77
CA ARG A 245 -18.80 13.62 -0.19
C ARG A 245 -18.02 12.49 -0.85
N ILE A 246 -16.80 12.77 -1.27
CA ILE A 246 -15.89 11.77 -1.80
C ILE A 246 -15.49 10.81 -0.66
N LEU A 247 -15.77 9.52 -0.84
CA LEU A 247 -15.31 8.44 0.03
C LEU A 247 -13.89 8.04 -0.31
N VAL A 248 -13.62 7.86 -1.59
CA VAL A 248 -12.29 7.60 -2.14
C VAL A 248 -12.27 8.02 -3.61
N SER A 249 -11.12 8.44 -4.12
CA SER A 249 -10.91 8.71 -5.54
C SER A 249 -9.53 8.23 -5.96
N TYR A 250 -9.35 7.94 -7.23
CA TYR A 250 -8.07 7.55 -7.78
C TYR A 250 -7.93 8.01 -9.23
N GLN A 251 -6.78 8.56 -9.50
CA GLN A 251 -6.23 8.76 -10.83
C GLN A 251 -4.75 8.40 -10.76
N ALA A 252 -4.30 7.53 -11.65
CA ALA A 252 -2.89 7.21 -11.72
C ALA A 252 -2.08 8.44 -12.15
N ASP A 253 -0.88 8.59 -11.59
CA ASP A 253 0.07 9.57 -12.11
C ASP A 253 0.50 9.17 -13.51
N LYS A 254 0.83 10.15 -14.35
CA LYS A 254 1.49 9.86 -15.62
C LYS A 254 2.80 9.13 -15.34
N PRO A 255 3.14 8.13 -16.15
CA PRO A 255 4.40 7.43 -16.00
C PRO A 255 5.57 8.41 -16.04
N GLU A 256 6.29 8.47 -14.93
CA GLU A 256 7.51 9.26 -14.79
C GLU A 256 8.63 8.32 -14.35
N ILE A 257 9.78 8.41 -15.02
CA ILE A 257 10.96 7.69 -14.56
C ILE A 257 11.52 8.44 -13.36
N LYS A 258 11.09 8.02 -12.16
CA LYS A 258 11.67 8.54 -10.92
C LYS A 258 12.98 7.80 -10.64
N PRO A 259 14.11 8.50 -10.51
CA PRO A 259 15.36 7.85 -10.15
C PRO A 259 15.24 7.21 -8.76
N VAL A 260 15.85 6.05 -8.60
CA VAL A 260 16.05 5.47 -7.27
C VAL A 260 17.09 6.36 -6.57
N PRO A 261 16.79 6.91 -5.39
CA PRO A 261 17.74 7.78 -4.70
C PRO A 261 18.96 7.02 -4.22
N ASP A 262 20.05 7.73 -4.02
CA ASP A 262 21.25 7.16 -3.43
C ASP A 262 21.00 6.79 -1.95
N PRO A 263 21.72 5.77 -1.42
CA PRO A 263 21.75 5.50 0.00
C PRO A 263 22.13 6.75 0.81
N ALA A 264 21.55 6.90 1.99
CA ALA A 264 21.93 8.00 2.86
C ALA A 264 23.42 7.89 3.22
N LYS A 265 24.14 8.98 3.15
CA LYS A 265 25.52 9.02 3.67
C LYS A 265 25.45 8.80 5.18
N ALA A 266 26.32 7.93 5.70
CA ALA A 266 26.44 7.78 7.15
C ALA A 266 26.59 9.18 7.80
N ALA A 267 25.84 9.42 8.88
CA ALA A 267 26.05 10.63 9.67
C ALA A 267 27.54 10.66 10.03
N LYS A 268 28.20 11.76 9.76
CA LYS A 268 29.53 11.99 10.30
C LYS A 268 29.32 12.32 11.77
N ASP A 269 29.92 11.49 12.65
CA ASP A 269 29.99 11.73 14.09
C ASP A 269 30.57 13.11 14.40
#